data_a66559c789ad1ddb6b6ea2a1e4630e69
#
_entry.id   a66559c789ad1ddb6b6ea2a1e4630e69
#
_cell.length_a   1.000
_cell.length_b   1.000
_cell.length_c   1.000
_cell.angle_alpha   90.00
_cell.angle_beta   90.00
_cell.angle_gamma   90.00
#
_symmetry.space_group_name_H-M   'P 1'
#
loop_
_entity.id
_entity.type
_entity.pdbx_description
1 polymer ?
#
loop_
_entity_poly.entity_id
_entity_poly.type
_entity_poly.pdbx_seq_one_letter_code
_entity_poly.pdbx_strand_id
1 'polypeptide(L)'
;MKNFLRMFCLGCCLLLAGPAARAQARLSGVVLDSVTREPLAFASVFLANTTFGSSTNDQGKFEISRVPAGTYDMVCSYVGYRLSKQSVTVSGGQQEFTLQLSPVGNSLGEVVIKPEPNKPEEYKQFSDLFLGGSQFSEQCHISNPEAIRVFYDEEERTLTARAKEYAQVDNDALGYRLKYYGLEFSYDTDDQSVTYYGQPVFEEMKPQDEAQAKLWAANRLTAYKGSFMHFLRSVHRNRLRTEDFMAQQIKIIHNKRFGQTDSLRQVLLERHPDGSDLTRAEKDSLSLWSRSAPVYAVLNPTALPIDSIRQVSPDGKRVFLRFTGELQVAYFGEAPDPRYKRPMSPLGASRTPYPAKRQVSRLRLADRRAEIQADGSLLNPLAVSVGEYWGFEKIGEFLPFDYTPPAAASAAPARGK
;
A
#
# COMPACT_ATOMS: atom_id res chain seq x y z
N MET A 1 42.86 -8.91 -44.77
CA MET A 1 41.64 -8.18 -45.09
C MET A 1 40.34 -8.80 -44.57
N LYS A 2 40.10 -10.10 -44.63
CA LYS A 2 38.87 -10.75 -44.17
C LYS A 2 38.64 -10.62 -42.65
N ASN A 3 39.67 -10.60 -41.80
CA ASN A 3 39.54 -10.47 -40.34
C ASN A 3 39.28 -9.03 -39.87
N PHE A 4 39.75 -8.05 -40.66
CA PHE A 4 39.49 -6.60 -40.33
C PHE A 4 38.05 -6.20 -40.63
N LEU A 5 37.44 -6.77 -41.65
CA LEU A 5 36.07 -6.54 -42.02
C LEU A 5 35.09 -7.19 -41.01
N ARG A 6 35.45 -8.37 -40.45
CA ARG A 6 34.67 -9.03 -39.37
C ARG A 6 34.70 -8.27 -38.06
N MET A 7 35.85 -7.68 -37.70
CA MET A 7 35.98 -6.87 -36.48
C MET A 7 35.26 -5.53 -36.62
N PHE A 8 35.20 -4.95 -37.84
CA PHE A 8 34.46 -3.73 -38.07
C PHE A 8 32.93 -3.94 -38.03
N CYS A 9 32.41 -5.06 -38.53
CA CYS A 9 31.00 -5.40 -38.46
C CYS A 9 30.58 -5.71 -37.01
N LEU A 10 31.45 -6.34 -36.18
CA LEU A 10 31.15 -6.59 -34.77
C LEU A 10 31.12 -5.29 -33.94
N GLY A 11 31.98 -4.32 -34.25
CA GLY A 11 32.00 -2.99 -33.64
C GLY A 11 30.76 -2.15 -33.98
N CYS A 12 30.25 -2.20 -35.21
CA CYS A 12 29.02 -1.52 -35.62
C CYS A 12 27.76 -2.10 -34.95
N CYS A 13 27.69 -3.42 -34.72
CA CYS A 13 26.55 -4.01 -34.02
C CYS A 13 26.48 -3.65 -32.50
N LEU A 14 27.64 -3.39 -31.86
CA LEU A 14 27.68 -2.94 -30.47
C LEU A 14 27.28 -1.48 -30.29
N LEU A 15 27.40 -0.63 -31.30
CA LEU A 15 26.98 0.77 -31.23
C LEU A 15 25.49 0.99 -31.44
N LEU A 16 24.74 -0.03 -31.87
CA LEU A 16 23.27 0.02 -32.05
C LEU A 16 22.49 -0.44 -30.82
N ALA A 17 23.16 -0.94 -29.78
CA ALA A 17 22.55 -1.22 -28.46
C ALA A 17 22.51 0.06 -27.62
N GLY A 18 21.92 1.13 -28.14
CA GLY A 18 21.55 2.29 -27.33
C GLY A 18 20.59 1.86 -26.19
N PRO A 19 20.63 2.52 -25.02
CA PRO A 19 19.67 2.25 -23.98
C PRO A 19 18.28 2.38 -24.59
N ALA A 20 17.44 1.34 -24.48
CA ALA A 20 16.08 1.38 -24.95
C ALA A 20 15.41 2.61 -24.28
N ALA A 21 15.30 3.70 -25.04
CA ALA A 21 14.60 4.89 -24.58
C ALA A 21 13.18 4.43 -24.25
N ARG A 22 12.83 4.44 -22.98
CA ARG A 22 11.46 4.15 -22.55
C ARG A 22 10.59 5.18 -23.25
N ALA A 23 9.76 4.74 -24.17
CA ALA A 23 8.84 5.61 -24.86
C ALA A 23 7.94 6.27 -23.82
N GLN A 24 8.12 7.58 -23.62
CA GLN A 24 7.25 8.38 -22.77
C GLN A 24 6.04 8.79 -23.61
N ALA A 25 4.86 8.66 -23.03
CA ALA A 25 3.63 9.04 -23.68
C ALA A 25 3.20 10.46 -23.29
N ARG A 26 2.37 11.05 -24.15
CA ARG A 26 1.58 12.23 -23.87
C ARG A 26 0.12 11.82 -23.87
N LEU A 27 -0.57 12.06 -22.74
CA LEU A 27 -2.00 11.88 -22.63
C LEU A 27 -2.64 13.25 -22.71
N SER A 28 -3.58 13.43 -23.60
CA SER A 28 -4.32 14.69 -23.79
C SER A 28 -5.80 14.41 -23.95
N GLY A 29 -6.62 15.44 -23.81
CA GLY A 29 -8.05 15.25 -24.01
C GLY A 29 -8.88 16.42 -23.53
N VAL A 30 -10.19 16.17 -23.41
CA VAL A 30 -11.18 17.14 -22.96
C VAL A 30 -12.05 16.52 -21.89
N VAL A 31 -12.43 17.34 -20.89
CA VAL A 31 -13.40 16.98 -19.84
C VAL A 31 -14.70 17.73 -20.12
N LEU A 32 -15.80 17.00 -20.18
CA LEU A 32 -17.13 17.50 -20.50
C LEU A 32 -18.12 17.15 -19.40
N ASP A 33 -19.12 18.01 -19.21
CA ASP A 33 -20.33 17.64 -18.49
C ASP A 33 -21.09 16.55 -19.28
N SER A 34 -21.52 15.48 -18.63
CA SER A 34 -22.20 14.36 -19.28
C SER A 34 -23.60 14.71 -19.79
N VAL A 35 -24.24 15.76 -19.24
CA VAL A 35 -25.60 16.18 -19.53
C VAL A 35 -25.60 17.31 -20.56
N THR A 36 -24.89 18.42 -20.26
CA THR A 36 -24.88 19.62 -21.13
C THR A 36 -23.88 19.53 -22.26
N ARG A 37 -22.88 18.64 -22.18
CA ARG A 37 -21.73 18.51 -23.08
C ARG A 37 -20.82 19.74 -23.11
N GLU A 38 -20.99 20.64 -22.18
CA GLU A 38 -20.11 21.79 -22.01
C GLU A 38 -18.75 21.38 -21.43
N PRO A 39 -17.66 22.05 -21.85
CA PRO A 39 -16.35 21.79 -21.31
C PRO A 39 -16.25 22.24 -19.85
N LEU A 40 -15.61 21.41 -19.00
CA LEU A 40 -15.38 21.72 -17.61
C LEU A 40 -13.96 22.28 -17.43
N ALA A 41 -13.89 23.58 -17.17
CA ALA A 41 -12.63 24.27 -16.88
C ALA A 41 -12.17 23.99 -15.45
N PHE A 42 -10.83 23.87 -15.27
CA PHE A 42 -10.19 23.64 -13.97
C PHE A 42 -10.54 22.30 -13.30
N ALA A 43 -11.06 21.34 -14.05
CA ALA A 43 -11.21 19.97 -13.56
C ALA A 43 -9.83 19.32 -13.36
N SER A 44 -9.65 18.57 -12.30
CA SER A 44 -8.41 17.83 -12.02
C SER A 44 -8.41 16.50 -12.78
N VAL A 45 -7.38 16.24 -13.60
CA VAL A 45 -7.17 14.97 -14.28
C VAL A 45 -5.81 14.42 -13.89
N PHE A 46 -5.75 13.20 -13.38
CA PHE A 46 -4.50 12.63 -12.88
C PHE A 46 -4.48 11.10 -13.00
N LEU A 47 -3.27 10.54 -12.92
CA LEU A 47 -3.06 9.10 -12.79
C LEU A 47 -2.91 8.77 -11.30
N ALA A 48 -3.79 7.96 -10.77
CA ALA A 48 -3.83 7.65 -9.34
C ALA A 48 -2.50 7.04 -8.85
N ASN A 49 -2.12 7.38 -7.62
CA ASN A 49 -0.88 6.95 -6.96
C ASN A 49 0.42 7.41 -7.66
N THR A 50 0.37 8.47 -8.47
CA THR A 50 1.54 9.00 -9.17
C THR A 50 1.66 10.51 -8.98
N THR A 51 2.75 11.09 -9.51
CA THR A 51 2.90 12.54 -9.63
C THR A 51 2.33 13.09 -10.96
N PHE A 52 1.76 12.25 -11.81
CA PHE A 52 1.25 12.64 -13.12
C PHE A 52 -0.17 13.18 -13.03
N GLY A 53 -0.34 14.46 -13.24
CA GLY A 53 -1.63 15.13 -13.25
C GLY A 53 -1.59 16.48 -13.94
N SER A 54 -2.78 17.01 -14.25
CA SER A 54 -2.98 18.31 -14.87
C SER A 54 -4.39 18.82 -14.53
N SER A 55 -4.59 20.13 -14.55
CA SER A 55 -5.93 20.70 -14.55
C SER A 55 -6.34 21.07 -15.97
N THR A 56 -7.63 21.02 -16.26
CA THR A 56 -8.16 21.49 -17.55
C THR A 56 -8.06 23.02 -17.66
N ASN A 57 -7.84 23.50 -18.88
CA ASN A 57 -7.92 24.93 -19.18
C ASN A 57 -9.38 25.40 -19.37
N ASP A 58 -9.58 26.67 -19.71
CA ASP A 58 -10.90 27.28 -19.94
C ASP A 58 -11.76 26.57 -21.01
N GLN A 59 -11.13 25.80 -21.89
CA GLN A 59 -11.79 25.00 -22.92
C GLN A 59 -11.99 23.53 -22.49
N GLY A 60 -11.80 23.21 -21.21
CA GLY A 60 -11.90 21.86 -20.70
C GLY A 60 -10.77 20.91 -21.15
N LYS A 61 -9.70 21.42 -21.79
CA LYS A 61 -8.61 20.60 -22.32
C LYS A 61 -7.51 20.37 -21.26
N PHE A 62 -6.99 19.14 -21.20
CA PHE A 62 -5.87 18.76 -20.35
C PHE A 62 -4.75 18.11 -21.14
N GLU A 63 -3.55 18.11 -20.57
CA GLU A 63 -2.38 17.41 -21.07
C GLU A 63 -1.51 16.90 -19.91
N ILE A 64 -1.20 15.61 -19.93
CA ILE A 64 -0.24 14.96 -19.02
C ILE A 64 0.91 14.41 -19.87
N SER A 65 2.09 14.95 -19.66
CA SER A 65 3.28 14.63 -20.46
C SER A 65 4.22 13.68 -19.73
N ARG A 66 5.08 13.00 -20.49
CA ARG A 66 6.16 12.13 -19.98
C ARG A 66 5.69 10.93 -19.17
N VAL A 67 4.50 10.41 -19.45
CA VAL A 67 3.96 9.24 -18.75
C VAL A 67 4.69 7.98 -19.24
N PRO A 68 5.29 7.18 -18.35
CA PRO A 68 5.89 5.90 -18.71
C PRO A 68 4.85 4.90 -19.22
N ALA A 69 5.28 3.91 -20.00
CA ALA A 69 4.42 2.80 -20.38
C ALA A 69 3.98 2.00 -19.12
N GLY A 70 2.70 1.70 -19.04
CA GLY A 70 2.10 1.00 -17.88
C GLY A 70 0.58 1.02 -17.94
N THR A 71 -0.06 0.42 -16.96
CA THR A 71 -1.51 0.50 -16.74
C THR A 71 -1.80 1.38 -15.54
N TYR A 72 -2.64 2.38 -15.72
CA TYR A 72 -2.95 3.39 -14.72
C TYR A 72 -4.45 3.56 -14.55
N ASP A 73 -4.88 3.96 -13.37
CA ASP A 73 -6.21 4.48 -13.14
C ASP A 73 -6.21 5.99 -13.41
N MET A 74 -6.77 6.40 -14.55
CA MET A 74 -6.99 7.81 -14.86
C MET A 74 -8.23 8.27 -14.14
N VAL A 75 -8.07 9.29 -13.30
CA VAL A 75 -9.10 9.86 -12.45
C VAL A 75 -9.38 11.28 -12.89
N CYS A 76 -10.67 11.64 -12.93
CA CYS A 76 -11.11 13.01 -13.15
C CYS A 76 -12.04 13.45 -12.02
N SER A 77 -11.75 14.61 -11.45
CA SER A 77 -12.51 15.22 -10.35
C SER A 77 -12.87 16.67 -10.64
N TYR A 78 -14.08 17.04 -10.33
CA TYR A 78 -14.56 18.42 -10.38
C TYR A 78 -15.61 18.67 -9.30
N VAL A 79 -15.59 19.85 -8.69
CA VAL A 79 -16.54 20.22 -7.60
C VAL A 79 -17.98 20.11 -8.07
N GLY A 80 -18.81 19.40 -7.33
CA GLY A 80 -20.24 19.19 -7.68
C GLY A 80 -20.47 18.04 -8.67
N TYR A 81 -19.45 17.29 -9.03
CA TYR A 81 -19.52 16.12 -9.92
C TYR A 81 -19.06 14.83 -9.24
N ARG A 82 -19.57 13.73 -9.72
CA ARG A 82 -19.11 12.41 -9.27
C ARG A 82 -17.68 12.16 -9.78
N LEU A 83 -16.84 11.62 -8.90
CA LEU A 83 -15.49 11.20 -9.26
C LEU A 83 -15.57 10.15 -10.39
N SER A 84 -14.87 10.41 -11.49
CA SER A 84 -14.75 9.48 -12.62
C SER A 84 -13.40 8.78 -12.57
N LYS A 85 -13.41 7.46 -12.76
CA LYS A 85 -12.22 6.63 -12.80
C LYS A 85 -12.30 5.65 -13.96
N GLN A 86 -11.23 5.56 -14.75
CA GLN A 86 -11.09 4.56 -15.82
C GLN A 86 -9.66 4.01 -15.88
N SER A 87 -9.54 2.71 -16.13
CA SER A 87 -8.24 2.09 -16.37
C SER A 87 -7.75 2.38 -17.78
N VAL A 88 -6.51 2.87 -17.90
CA VAL A 88 -5.88 3.22 -19.18
C VAL A 88 -4.54 2.51 -19.32
N THR A 89 -4.29 1.93 -20.50
CA THR A 89 -2.99 1.31 -20.81
C THR A 89 -2.19 2.27 -21.68
N VAL A 90 -1.05 2.71 -21.16
CA VAL A 90 -0.11 3.60 -21.82
C VAL A 90 0.99 2.78 -22.48
N SER A 91 1.09 2.82 -23.79
CA SER A 91 2.09 2.06 -24.57
C SER A 91 3.16 2.94 -25.24
N GLY A 92 3.08 4.26 -25.06
CA GLY A 92 3.93 5.27 -25.69
C GLY A 92 3.17 6.10 -26.72
N GLY A 93 3.83 7.14 -27.25
CA GLY A 93 3.23 8.06 -28.23
C GLY A 93 2.20 9.02 -27.61
N GLN A 94 1.28 9.50 -28.43
CA GLN A 94 0.20 10.38 -28.02
C GLN A 94 -1.11 9.61 -27.98
N GLN A 95 -1.86 9.79 -26.88
CA GLN A 95 -3.19 9.22 -26.70
C GLN A 95 -4.17 10.34 -26.33
N GLU A 96 -5.38 10.32 -26.91
CA GLU A 96 -6.39 11.33 -26.69
C GLU A 96 -7.64 10.73 -26.03
N PHE A 97 -8.21 11.45 -25.05
CA PHE A 97 -9.32 11.00 -24.24
C PHE A 97 -10.44 12.04 -24.21
N THR A 98 -11.69 11.57 -24.18
CA THR A 98 -12.84 12.38 -23.83
C THR A 98 -13.40 11.86 -22.52
N LEU A 99 -13.27 12.65 -21.44
CA LEU A 99 -13.76 12.32 -20.13
C LEU A 99 -15.10 13.01 -19.91
N GLN A 100 -16.07 12.28 -19.36
CA GLN A 100 -17.39 12.84 -19.05
C GLN A 100 -17.66 12.71 -17.57
N LEU A 101 -17.99 13.82 -16.92
CA LEU A 101 -18.35 13.84 -15.51
C LEU A 101 -19.87 14.01 -15.36
N SER A 102 -20.45 13.23 -14.47
CA SER A 102 -21.87 13.34 -14.14
C SER A 102 -22.04 14.26 -12.93
N PRO A 103 -22.91 15.31 -13.01
CA PRO A 103 -23.18 16.15 -11.85
C PRO A 103 -23.79 15.32 -10.73
N VAL A 104 -23.46 15.67 -9.50
CA VAL A 104 -24.16 15.13 -8.33
C VAL A 104 -25.55 15.78 -8.33
N GLY A 105 -26.59 15.00 -8.64
CA GLY A 105 -27.97 15.50 -8.68
C GLY A 105 -28.34 16.10 -7.32
N ASN A 106 -28.78 17.35 -7.32
CA ASN A 106 -29.47 17.91 -6.16
C ASN A 106 -30.81 17.18 -6.04
N SER A 107 -30.89 16.24 -5.11
CA SER A 107 -32.20 15.70 -4.70
C SER A 107 -32.97 16.84 -4.07
N LEU A 108 -33.94 17.40 -4.81
CA LEU A 108 -34.84 18.41 -4.30
C LEU A 108 -35.63 17.77 -3.15
N GLY A 109 -35.19 18.04 -1.92
CA GLY A 109 -35.82 17.49 -0.71
C GLY A 109 -34.84 17.00 0.35
N GLU A 110 -33.55 16.97 0.08
CA GLU A 110 -32.57 16.66 1.10
C GLU A 110 -32.51 17.84 2.09
N VAL A 111 -33.06 17.62 3.27
CA VAL A 111 -32.85 18.52 4.41
C VAL A 111 -31.35 18.54 4.63
N VAL A 112 -30.68 19.65 4.33
CA VAL A 112 -29.26 19.86 4.64
C VAL A 112 -29.16 19.95 6.16
N ILE A 113 -29.14 18.81 6.81
CA ILE A 113 -28.69 18.70 8.20
C ILE A 113 -27.23 19.15 8.14
N LYS A 114 -26.91 20.29 8.76
CA LYS A 114 -25.50 20.68 8.93
C LYS A 114 -24.84 19.53 9.66
N PRO A 115 -23.86 18.87 9.04
CA PRO A 115 -23.22 17.74 9.71
C PRO A 115 -22.63 18.24 11.01
N GLU A 116 -22.88 17.51 12.10
CA GLU A 116 -22.24 17.80 13.38
C GLU A 116 -20.72 17.80 13.20
N PRO A 117 -20.00 18.67 13.93
CA PRO A 117 -18.53 18.65 13.91
C PRO A 117 -18.03 17.29 14.39
N ASN A 118 -16.90 16.85 13.85
CA ASN A 118 -16.25 15.62 14.30
C ASN A 118 -15.95 15.70 15.80
N LYS A 119 -16.17 14.60 16.52
CA LYS A 119 -15.70 14.51 17.91
C LYS A 119 -14.15 14.48 17.90
N PRO A 120 -13.48 15.30 18.72
CA PRO A 120 -12.03 15.43 18.68
C PRO A 120 -11.27 14.10 18.85
N GLU A 121 -11.78 13.21 19.71
CA GLU A 121 -11.16 11.91 19.97
C GLU A 121 -11.26 10.98 18.76
N GLU A 122 -12.44 10.93 18.11
CA GLU A 122 -12.65 10.12 16.91
C GLU A 122 -11.79 10.61 15.75
N TYR A 123 -11.74 11.94 15.55
CA TYR A 123 -10.89 12.54 14.52
C TYR A 123 -9.40 12.26 14.78
N LYS A 124 -8.96 12.38 16.04
CA LYS A 124 -7.58 12.07 16.41
C LYS A 124 -7.25 10.61 16.15
N GLN A 125 -8.13 9.68 16.53
CA GLN A 125 -7.95 8.25 16.29
C GLN A 125 -7.85 7.95 14.78
N PHE A 126 -8.75 8.53 13.98
CA PHE A 126 -8.67 8.43 12.52
C PHE A 126 -7.33 8.94 11.99
N SER A 127 -6.92 10.15 12.38
CA SER A 127 -5.70 10.77 11.92
C SER A 127 -4.46 9.92 12.25
N ASP A 128 -4.36 9.44 13.50
CA ASP A 128 -3.25 8.59 13.95
C ASP A 128 -3.19 7.26 13.16
N LEU A 129 -4.35 6.63 12.93
CA LEU A 129 -4.43 5.37 12.18
C LEU A 129 -4.21 5.54 10.68
N PHE A 130 -4.55 6.69 10.11
CA PHE A 130 -4.40 6.98 8.70
C PHE A 130 -2.98 7.45 8.34
N LEU A 131 -2.44 8.39 9.10
CA LEU A 131 -1.09 8.93 8.87
C LEU A 131 0.00 7.94 9.28
N GLY A 132 -0.22 7.17 10.35
CA GLY A 132 0.74 6.21 10.90
C GLY A 132 1.53 6.76 12.08
N GLY A 133 2.49 5.96 12.57
CA GLY A 133 3.28 6.25 13.78
C GLY A 133 4.78 6.32 13.57
N SER A 134 5.27 6.37 12.32
CA SER A 134 6.69 6.44 12.00
C SER A 134 7.30 7.83 12.23
N GLN A 135 8.61 7.94 12.15
CA GLN A 135 9.30 9.24 12.20
C GLN A 135 8.84 10.20 11.10
N PHE A 136 8.48 9.68 9.92
CA PHE A 136 7.98 10.50 8.83
C PHE A 136 6.51 10.88 9.04
N SER A 137 5.71 9.97 9.62
CA SER A 137 4.31 10.26 9.95
C SER A 137 4.14 11.43 10.92
N GLU A 138 5.08 11.64 11.85
CA GLU A 138 5.05 12.80 12.76
C GLU A 138 5.16 14.15 12.06
N GLN A 139 5.73 14.16 10.86
CA GLN A 139 5.88 15.33 10.02
C GLN A 139 4.78 15.42 8.94
N CYS A 140 3.74 14.59 9.10
CA CYS A 140 2.56 14.63 8.24
C CYS A 140 1.40 15.30 8.95
N HIS A 141 0.63 16.09 8.23
CA HIS A 141 -0.58 16.69 8.75
C HIS A 141 -1.66 16.78 7.68
N ILE A 142 -2.91 16.66 8.12
CA ILE A 142 -4.07 16.84 7.25
C ILE A 142 -4.37 18.34 7.20
N SER A 143 -4.21 18.95 6.02
CA SER A 143 -4.30 20.41 5.84
C SER A 143 -5.73 20.93 5.66
N ASN A 144 -6.70 20.04 5.41
CA ASN A 144 -8.13 20.38 5.24
C ASN A 144 -9.05 19.50 6.11
N PRO A 145 -8.90 19.54 7.45
CA PRO A 145 -9.66 18.68 8.37
C PRO A 145 -11.17 18.87 8.26
N GLU A 146 -11.63 20.06 7.87
CA GLU A 146 -13.03 20.41 7.69
C GLU A 146 -13.69 19.64 6.53
N ALA A 147 -12.91 19.16 5.58
CA ALA A 147 -13.39 18.33 4.47
C ALA A 147 -13.64 16.88 4.87
N ILE A 148 -13.18 16.44 6.04
CA ILE A 148 -13.26 15.06 6.48
C ILE A 148 -14.39 14.90 7.48
N ARG A 149 -15.16 13.84 7.34
CA ARG A 149 -16.18 13.40 8.29
C ARG A 149 -15.77 12.06 8.87
N VAL A 150 -15.76 12.00 10.19
CA VAL A 150 -15.44 10.82 10.97
C VAL A 150 -16.67 10.44 11.79
N PHE A 151 -16.98 9.17 11.84
CA PHE A 151 -18.11 8.63 12.57
C PHE A 151 -17.74 7.28 13.18
N TYR A 152 -18.01 7.11 14.47
CA TYR A 152 -17.90 5.84 15.17
C TYR A 152 -19.28 5.21 15.33
N ASP A 153 -19.45 4.02 14.80
CA ASP A 153 -20.61 3.18 14.99
C ASP A 153 -20.42 2.28 16.20
N GLU A 154 -21.23 2.47 17.23
CA GLU A 154 -21.13 1.71 18.47
C GLU A 154 -21.63 0.26 18.34
N GLU A 155 -22.62 0.01 17.46
CA GLU A 155 -23.17 -1.33 17.22
C GLU A 155 -22.18 -2.17 16.41
N GLU A 156 -21.68 -1.64 15.32
CA GLU A 156 -20.68 -2.29 14.45
C GLU A 156 -19.25 -2.18 14.99
N ARG A 157 -19.03 -1.40 16.04
CA ARG A 157 -17.72 -1.12 16.66
C ARG A 157 -16.68 -0.66 15.64
N THR A 158 -17.10 0.18 14.71
CA THR A 158 -16.30 0.58 13.55
C THR A 158 -16.18 2.10 13.47
N LEU A 159 -14.96 2.60 13.36
CA LEU A 159 -14.66 4.00 13.05
C LEU A 159 -14.54 4.16 11.53
N THR A 160 -15.37 5.00 10.94
CA THR A 160 -15.32 5.32 9.50
C THR A 160 -14.93 6.76 9.27
N ALA A 161 -14.24 7.02 8.14
CA ALA A 161 -13.97 8.38 7.71
C ALA A 161 -14.11 8.52 6.19
N ARG A 162 -14.61 9.68 5.76
CA ARG A 162 -14.76 10.04 4.35
C ARG A 162 -14.37 11.49 4.12
N ALA A 163 -13.80 11.78 2.96
CA ALA A 163 -13.57 13.15 2.53
C ALA A 163 -14.65 13.60 1.55
N LYS A 164 -15.10 14.86 1.67
CA LYS A 164 -16.12 15.45 0.78
C LYS A 164 -15.65 15.47 -0.67
N GLU A 165 -14.45 15.91 -0.91
CA GLU A 165 -13.78 15.93 -2.22
C GLU A 165 -12.50 15.14 -2.15
N TYR A 166 -11.54 15.58 -1.34
CA TYR A 166 -10.30 14.90 -1.05
C TYR A 166 -9.80 15.21 0.36
N ALA A 167 -9.02 14.33 0.93
CA ALA A 167 -8.19 14.62 2.10
C ALA A 167 -6.84 15.10 1.60
N GLN A 168 -6.38 16.28 2.06
CA GLN A 168 -5.04 16.76 1.74
C GLN A 168 -4.10 16.45 2.89
N VAL A 169 -3.02 15.74 2.58
CA VAL A 169 -1.96 15.43 3.52
C VAL A 169 -0.67 16.08 3.03
N ASP A 170 -0.11 16.97 3.82
CA ASP A 170 1.22 17.52 3.59
C ASP A 170 2.23 16.69 4.38
N ASN A 171 3.22 16.13 3.68
CA ASN A 171 4.29 15.31 4.25
C ASN A 171 5.61 16.06 4.14
N ASP A 172 5.96 16.78 5.20
CA ASP A 172 7.16 17.60 5.26
C ASP A 172 8.45 16.77 5.34
N ALA A 173 8.35 15.50 5.79
CA ALA A 173 9.50 14.60 5.81
C ALA A 173 9.93 14.15 4.42
N LEU A 174 8.97 13.92 3.52
CA LEU A 174 9.23 13.41 2.16
C LEU A 174 9.13 14.52 1.10
N GLY A 175 8.60 15.69 1.44
CA GLY A 175 8.39 16.80 0.51
C GLY A 175 7.32 16.49 -0.54
N TYR A 176 6.22 15.82 -0.12
CA TYR A 176 5.06 15.55 -0.95
C TYR A 176 3.79 16.11 -0.32
N ARG A 177 2.91 16.62 -1.16
CA ARG A 177 1.51 16.88 -0.86
C ARG A 177 0.68 15.82 -1.53
N LEU A 178 -0.14 15.10 -0.76
CA LEU A 178 -1.08 14.11 -1.27
C LEU A 178 -2.49 14.70 -1.26
N LYS A 179 -3.20 14.61 -2.38
CA LYS A 179 -4.65 14.81 -2.44
C LYS A 179 -5.30 13.44 -2.62
N TYR A 180 -5.95 12.97 -1.58
CA TYR A 180 -6.56 11.64 -1.51
C TYR A 180 -8.05 11.75 -1.86
N TYR A 181 -8.39 11.60 -3.15
CA TYR A 181 -9.75 11.69 -3.66
C TYR A 181 -10.54 10.42 -3.36
N GLY A 182 -11.83 10.58 -3.04
CA GLY A 182 -12.73 9.47 -2.74
C GLY A 182 -12.25 8.63 -1.57
N LEU A 183 -11.70 9.28 -0.52
CA LEU A 183 -11.25 8.59 0.69
C LEU A 183 -12.43 7.88 1.36
N GLU A 184 -12.30 6.58 1.50
CA GLU A 184 -13.08 5.72 2.37
C GLU A 184 -12.15 5.01 3.33
N PHE A 185 -12.33 5.25 4.62
CA PHE A 185 -11.54 4.67 5.70
C PHE A 185 -12.46 3.93 6.65
N SER A 186 -12.01 2.77 7.14
CA SER A 186 -12.69 1.96 8.15
C SER A 186 -11.67 1.35 9.10
N TYR A 187 -11.94 1.43 10.37
CA TYR A 187 -11.19 0.76 11.43
C TYR A 187 -12.15 -0.07 12.27
N ASP A 188 -11.99 -1.38 12.23
CA ASP A 188 -12.68 -2.33 13.09
C ASP A 188 -11.94 -2.43 14.42
N THR A 189 -12.64 -2.12 15.55
CA THR A 189 -12.01 -2.11 16.88
C THR A 189 -11.83 -3.50 17.47
N ASP A 190 -12.56 -4.51 16.99
CA ASP A 190 -12.50 -5.86 17.53
C ASP A 190 -11.28 -6.63 17.03
N ASP A 191 -11.00 -6.57 15.73
CA ASP A 191 -9.82 -7.21 15.14
C ASP A 191 -8.66 -6.22 14.91
N GLN A 192 -8.84 -4.94 15.22
CA GLN A 192 -7.88 -3.85 15.05
C GLN A 192 -7.41 -3.71 13.60
N SER A 193 -8.29 -4.03 12.66
CA SER A 193 -7.98 -3.92 11.24
C SER A 193 -8.31 -2.53 10.70
N VAL A 194 -7.37 -1.98 9.94
CA VAL A 194 -7.52 -0.72 9.22
C VAL A 194 -7.61 -0.99 7.73
N THR A 195 -8.68 -0.52 7.12
CA THR A 195 -8.85 -0.54 5.66
C THR A 195 -9.09 0.88 5.17
N TYR A 196 -8.38 1.28 4.14
CA TYR A 196 -8.68 2.54 3.45
C TYR A 196 -8.49 2.39 1.95
N TYR A 197 -9.31 3.10 1.21
CA TYR A 197 -9.32 3.11 -0.24
C TYR A 197 -9.53 4.54 -0.74
N GLY A 198 -9.04 4.82 -1.91
CA GLY A 198 -9.20 6.10 -2.60
C GLY A 198 -8.23 6.24 -3.76
N GLN A 199 -8.15 7.43 -4.31
CA GLN A 199 -7.35 7.75 -5.49
C GLN A 199 -6.38 8.90 -5.16
N PRO A 200 -5.25 8.63 -4.51
CA PRO A 200 -4.29 9.69 -4.21
C PRO A 200 -3.53 10.15 -5.46
N VAL A 201 -3.24 11.43 -5.51
CA VAL A 201 -2.26 12.03 -6.42
C VAL A 201 -1.23 12.78 -5.59
N PHE A 202 0.02 12.72 -6.04
CA PHE A 202 1.14 13.36 -5.36
C PHE A 202 1.56 14.63 -6.10
N GLU A 203 1.81 15.67 -5.33
CA GLU A 203 2.42 16.91 -5.79
C GLU A 203 3.77 17.06 -5.09
N GLU A 204 4.86 17.23 -5.85
CA GLU A 204 6.15 17.53 -5.24
C GLU A 204 6.17 18.96 -4.67
N MET A 205 6.52 19.07 -3.39
CA MET A 205 6.70 20.36 -2.74
C MET A 205 8.01 21.01 -3.20
N LYS A 206 8.02 22.33 -3.25
CA LYS A 206 9.25 23.08 -3.57
C LYS A 206 10.12 23.19 -2.32
N PRO A 207 11.37 22.67 -2.34
CA PRO A 207 12.28 22.82 -1.21
C PRO A 207 12.69 24.26 -1.01
N GLN A 208 12.91 24.67 0.24
CA GLN A 208 13.36 26.03 0.58
C GLN A 208 14.80 26.26 0.15
N ASP A 209 15.63 25.21 0.26
CA ASP A 209 17.05 25.22 -0.07
C ASP A 209 17.55 23.83 -0.53
N GLU A 210 18.84 23.78 -0.88
CA GLU A 210 19.49 22.54 -1.34
C GLU A 210 19.62 21.49 -0.20
N ALA A 211 19.75 21.92 1.05
CA ALA A 211 19.85 21.03 2.20
C ALA A 211 18.54 20.28 2.41
N GLN A 212 17.41 20.98 2.34
CA GLN A 212 16.08 20.36 2.41
C GLN A 212 15.82 19.43 1.23
N ALA A 213 16.22 19.80 0.01
CA ALA A 213 16.12 18.93 -1.16
C ALA A 213 16.89 17.61 -0.97
N LYS A 214 18.12 17.69 -0.44
CA LYS A 214 18.93 16.50 -0.11
C LYS A 214 18.31 15.65 1.00
N LEU A 215 17.77 16.30 2.03
CA LEU A 215 17.08 15.60 3.13
C LEU A 215 15.87 14.83 2.61
N TRP A 216 15.01 15.47 1.82
CA TRP A 216 13.86 14.81 1.22
C TRP A 216 14.25 13.63 0.31
N ALA A 217 15.29 13.78 -0.49
CA ALA A 217 15.80 12.70 -1.33
C ALA A 217 16.31 11.51 -0.49
N ALA A 218 17.00 11.76 0.61
CA ALA A 218 17.45 10.73 1.55
C ALA A 218 16.26 10.04 2.24
N ASN A 219 15.29 10.81 2.73
CA ASN A 219 14.10 10.29 3.40
C ASN A 219 13.24 9.43 2.43
N ARG A 220 13.05 9.89 1.18
CA ARG A 220 12.35 9.12 0.14
C ARG A 220 13.05 7.79 -0.14
N LEU A 221 14.38 7.77 -0.13
CA LEU A 221 15.14 6.54 -0.29
C LEU A 221 14.94 5.59 0.89
N THR A 222 14.93 6.10 2.12
CA THR A 222 14.63 5.32 3.34
C THR A 222 13.19 4.79 3.30
N ALA A 223 12.19 5.61 2.99
CA ALA A 223 10.80 5.18 2.85
C ALA A 223 10.60 4.12 1.73
N TYR A 224 11.44 4.16 0.68
CA TYR A 224 11.39 3.17 -0.39
C TYR A 224 11.96 1.82 0.04
N LYS A 225 13.12 1.81 0.73
CA LYS A 225 13.82 0.60 1.09
C LYS A 225 13.04 -0.22 2.12
N GLY A 226 12.79 -1.49 1.81
CA GLY A 226 11.98 -2.37 2.66
C GLY A 226 10.48 -2.21 2.49
N SER A 227 9.99 -1.14 1.85
CA SER A 227 8.56 -0.90 1.64
C SER A 227 7.87 -2.01 0.85
N PHE A 228 6.54 -2.05 0.93
CA PHE A 228 5.75 -2.99 0.15
C PHE A 228 5.93 -2.80 -1.36
N MET A 229 6.04 -1.55 -1.84
CA MET A 229 6.38 -1.23 -3.24
C MET A 229 7.74 -1.81 -3.65
N HIS A 230 8.78 -1.67 -2.81
CA HIS A 230 10.10 -2.23 -3.06
C HIS A 230 10.05 -3.76 -3.16
N PHE A 231 9.34 -4.42 -2.24
CA PHE A 231 9.14 -5.87 -2.27
C PHE A 231 8.44 -6.31 -3.57
N LEU A 232 7.34 -5.68 -3.97
CA LEU A 232 6.61 -6.05 -5.19
C LEU A 232 7.48 -5.85 -6.44
N ARG A 233 8.25 -4.78 -6.52
CA ARG A 233 9.23 -4.56 -7.60
C ARG A 233 10.31 -5.64 -7.63
N SER A 234 10.81 -6.05 -6.46
CA SER A 234 11.82 -7.10 -6.37
C SER A 234 11.29 -8.46 -6.80
N VAL A 235 10.04 -8.78 -6.46
CA VAL A 235 9.34 -9.97 -6.95
C VAL A 235 9.11 -9.89 -8.46
N HIS A 236 8.60 -8.75 -8.97
CA HIS A 236 8.35 -8.58 -10.40
C HIS A 236 9.63 -8.78 -11.23
N ARG A 237 10.76 -8.21 -10.79
CA ARG A 237 12.07 -8.26 -11.45
C ARG A 237 12.86 -9.54 -11.18
N ASN A 238 12.32 -10.47 -10.39
CA ASN A 238 13.02 -11.70 -9.97
C ASN A 238 14.33 -11.41 -9.21
N ARG A 239 14.33 -10.43 -8.28
CA ARG A 239 15.52 -9.96 -7.57
C ARG A 239 15.39 -10.00 -6.04
N LEU A 240 14.48 -10.81 -5.50
CA LEU A 240 14.13 -10.83 -4.07
C LEU A 240 15.38 -10.92 -3.16
N ARG A 241 16.29 -11.86 -3.45
CA ARG A 241 17.50 -12.07 -2.63
C ARG A 241 18.56 -10.99 -2.81
N THR A 242 18.71 -10.47 -4.02
CA THR A 242 19.70 -9.43 -4.33
C THR A 242 19.28 -8.05 -3.82
N GLU A 243 17.99 -7.90 -3.48
CA GLU A 243 17.45 -6.70 -2.88
C GLU A 243 17.12 -6.93 -1.39
N ASP A 244 17.86 -7.82 -0.72
CA ASP A 244 17.88 -8.10 0.73
C ASP A 244 16.52 -8.54 1.33
N PHE A 245 15.63 -9.15 0.53
CA PHE A 245 14.40 -9.75 1.03
C PHE A 245 14.48 -11.26 1.22
N MET A 246 13.79 -11.75 2.23
CA MET A 246 13.56 -13.18 2.47
C MET A 246 12.08 -13.41 2.72
N ALA A 247 11.49 -14.37 2.00
CA ALA A 247 10.10 -14.78 2.19
C ALA A 247 10.04 -16.16 2.86
N GLN A 248 9.11 -16.32 3.81
CA GLN A 248 8.90 -17.56 4.55
C GLN A 248 7.39 -17.84 4.66
N GLN A 249 6.99 -19.10 4.57
CA GLN A 249 5.59 -19.48 4.69
C GLN A 249 5.16 -19.57 6.16
N ILE A 250 4.02 -19.00 6.48
CA ILE A 250 3.28 -19.25 7.72
C ILE A 250 2.11 -20.17 7.40
N LYS A 251 2.09 -21.34 8.03
CA LYS A 251 0.98 -22.27 7.94
C LYS A 251 -0.01 -22.01 9.05
N ILE A 252 -1.26 -21.88 8.71
CA ILE A 252 -2.36 -21.78 9.67
C ILE A 252 -2.85 -23.20 9.93
N ILE A 253 -2.77 -23.65 11.19
CA ILE A 253 -3.16 -24.98 11.61
C ILE A 253 -4.37 -24.86 12.54
N HIS A 254 -5.50 -25.40 12.11
CA HIS A 254 -6.68 -25.47 12.95
C HIS A 254 -6.54 -26.60 14.00
N ASN A 255 -6.73 -26.24 15.26
CA ASN A 255 -6.69 -27.18 16.37
C ASN A 255 -8.00 -27.98 16.46
N LYS A 256 -8.01 -29.15 15.88
CA LYS A 256 -9.22 -30.02 15.86
C LYS A 256 -9.73 -30.41 17.27
N ARG A 257 -8.86 -30.33 18.28
CA ARG A 257 -9.21 -30.68 19.67
C ARG A 257 -9.65 -29.46 20.50
N PHE A 258 -9.60 -28.25 19.94
CA PHE A 258 -9.89 -27.04 20.69
C PHE A 258 -11.29 -27.06 21.31
N GLY A 259 -12.33 -27.41 20.56
CA GLY A 259 -13.69 -27.45 21.05
C GLY A 259 -13.85 -28.39 22.26
N GLN A 260 -13.23 -29.57 22.23
CA GLN A 260 -13.25 -30.51 23.35
C GLN A 260 -12.49 -29.95 24.57
N THR A 261 -11.33 -29.36 24.33
CA THR A 261 -10.49 -28.77 25.38
C THR A 261 -11.18 -27.56 26.03
N ASP A 262 -11.85 -26.73 25.23
CA ASP A 262 -12.59 -25.56 25.72
C ASP A 262 -13.83 -25.98 26.52
N SER A 263 -14.60 -26.96 26.06
CA SER A 263 -15.73 -27.52 26.77
C SER A 263 -15.29 -28.09 28.13
N LEU A 264 -14.20 -28.85 28.19
CA LEU A 264 -13.65 -29.38 29.44
C LEU A 264 -13.20 -28.27 30.39
N ARG A 265 -12.60 -27.21 29.84
CA ARG A 265 -12.22 -26.01 30.60
C ARG A 265 -13.44 -25.34 31.22
N GLN A 266 -14.51 -25.14 30.44
CA GLN A 266 -15.74 -24.52 30.94
C GLN A 266 -16.40 -25.35 32.04
N VAL A 267 -16.54 -26.64 31.85
CA VAL A 267 -17.10 -27.55 32.88
C VAL A 267 -16.31 -27.50 34.18
N LEU A 268 -14.98 -27.41 34.10
CA LEU A 268 -14.15 -27.32 35.29
C LEU A 268 -14.29 -25.97 36.00
N LEU A 269 -14.38 -24.87 35.25
CA LEU A 269 -14.62 -23.54 35.81
C LEU A 269 -16.03 -23.39 36.39
N GLU A 270 -17.05 -24.01 35.83
CA GLU A 270 -18.40 -24.04 36.34
C GLU A 270 -18.50 -24.81 37.69
N ARG A 271 -17.71 -25.88 37.84
CA ARG A 271 -17.63 -26.65 39.12
C ARG A 271 -16.90 -25.88 40.21
N HIS A 272 -15.94 -25.04 39.83
CA HIS A 272 -15.06 -24.32 40.75
C HIS A 272 -15.05 -22.83 40.44
N PRO A 273 -16.18 -22.11 40.66
CA PRO A 273 -16.31 -20.70 40.24
C PRO A 273 -15.22 -19.78 40.83
N ASP A 274 -14.82 -20.06 42.05
CA ASP A 274 -13.84 -19.24 42.80
C ASP A 274 -12.40 -19.74 42.63
N GLY A 275 -12.18 -20.89 41.95
CA GLY A 275 -10.87 -21.48 41.73
C GLY A 275 -10.09 -21.91 42.95
N SER A 276 -10.73 -21.81 44.18
CA SER A 276 -10.08 -22.08 45.44
C SER A 276 -9.89 -23.58 45.73
N ASP A 277 -10.81 -24.42 45.26
CA ASP A 277 -10.88 -25.86 45.57
C ASP A 277 -10.27 -26.77 44.53
N LEU A 278 -9.59 -26.18 43.53
CA LEU A 278 -8.97 -26.94 42.44
C LEU A 278 -7.82 -27.80 42.98
N THR A 279 -7.84 -29.07 42.65
CA THR A 279 -6.70 -29.98 42.85
C THR A 279 -5.51 -29.57 41.99
N ARG A 280 -4.31 -30.04 42.34
CA ARG A 280 -3.12 -29.77 41.55
C ARG A 280 -3.26 -30.23 40.09
N ALA A 281 -3.85 -31.41 39.85
CA ALA A 281 -4.08 -31.94 38.51
C ALA A 281 -5.06 -31.10 37.70
N GLU A 282 -6.10 -30.55 38.35
CA GLU A 282 -7.05 -29.63 37.71
C GLU A 282 -6.41 -28.28 37.37
N LYS A 283 -5.57 -27.73 38.27
CA LYS A 283 -4.77 -26.51 37.98
C LYS A 283 -3.82 -26.70 36.83
N ASP A 284 -3.14 -27.85 36.78
CA ASP A 284 -2.24 -28.18 35.65
C ASP A 284 -3.03 -28.32 34.33
N SER A 285 -4.21 -28.95 34.38
CA SER A 285 -5.12 -29.09 33.23
C SER A 285 -5.65 -27.75 32.77
N LEU A 286 -6.12 -26.88 33.66
CA LEU A 286 -6.54 -25.52 33.33
C LEU A 286 -5.41 -24.71 32.68
N SER A 287 -4.21 -24.80 33.25
CA SER A 287 -3.03 -24.13 32.69
C SER A 287 -2.71 -24.62 31.26
N LEU A 288 -2.84 -25.92 31.03
CA LEU A 288 -2.63 -26.51 29.69
C LEU A 288 -3.74 -26.09 28.73
N TRP A 289 -5.00 -26.15 29.12
CA TRP A 289 -6.16 -25.81 28.30
C TRP A 289 -6.26 -24.31 28.01
N SER A 290 -5.87 -23.44 28.94
CA SER A 290 -5.80 -21.99 28.74
C SER A 290 -4.76 -21.57 27.70
N ARG A 291 -3.78 -22.43 27.44
CA ARG A 291 -2.78 -22.23 26.36
C ARG A 291 -3.24 -22.79 25.03
N SER A 292 -4.34 -23.50 24.98
CA SER A 292 -4.92 -24.04 23.76
C SER A 292 -5.57 -22.90 22.97
N ALA A 293 -5.28 -22.83 21.69
CA ALA A 293 -5.90 -21.87 20.78
C ALA A 293 -6.62 -22.62 19.64
N PRO A 294 -7.71 -22.05 19.10
CA PRO A 294 -8.45 -22.67 18.00
C PRO A 294 -7.59 -22.77 16.74
N VAL A 295 -6.61 -21.88 16.61
CA VAL A 295 -5.74 -21.77 15.45
C VAL A 295 -4.30 -21.49 15.91
N TYR A 296 -3.35 -22.15 15.27
CA TYR A 296 -1.92 -21.91 15.43
C TYR A 296 -1.30 -21.42 14.14
N ALA A 297 -0.48 -20.39 14.23
CA ALA A 297 0.37 -19.95 13.14
C ALA A 297 1.77 -20.55 13.30
N VAL A 298 2.21 -21.37 12.35
CA VAL A 298 3.51 -22.02 12.38
C VAL A 298 4.38 -21.49 11.26
N LEU A 299 5.47 -20.78 11.62
CA LEU A 299 6.44 -20.29 10.66
C LEU A 299 7.33 -21.46 10.18
N ASN A 300 7.39 -21.64 8.86
CA ASN A 300 8.41 -22.50 8.26
C ASN A 300 9.74 -21.71 8.25
N PRO A 301 10.78 -22.17 8.93
CA PRO A 301 12.06 -21.45 9.01
C PRO A 301 12.80 -21.38 7.67
N THR A 302 12.45 -22.25 6.72
CA THR A 302 13.10 -22.31 5.40
C THR A 302 12.64 -21.15 4.52
N ALA A 303 13.60 -20.41 3.96
CA ALA A 303 13.31 -19.37 2.99
C ALA A 303 12.68 -19.99 1.72
N LEU A 304 11.59 -19.39 1.25
CA LEU A 304 10.96 -19.80 0.01
C LEU A 304 11.80 -19.36 -1.19
N PRO A 305 12.02 -20.24 -2.18
CA PRO A 305 12.54 -19.81 -3.47
C PRO A 305 11.54 -18.88 -4.15
N ILE A 306 12.06 -17.91 -4.90
CA ILE A 306 11.20 -16.88 -5.52
C ILE A 306 10.14 -17.48 -6.46
N ASP A 307 10.45 -18.57 -7.15
CA ASP A 307 9.50 -19.26 -8.04
C ASP A 307 8.31 -19.88 -7.31
N SER A 308 8.40 -20.04 -5.98
CA SER A 308 7.28 -20.49 -5.15
C SER A 308 6.24 -19.37 -4.92
N ILE A 309 6.66 -18.12 -5.01
CA ILE A 309 5.80 -16.95 -4.75
C ILE A 309 5.58 -16.08 -5.99
N ARG A 310 6.38 -16.25 -7.03
CA ARG A 310 6.30 -15.53 -8.30
C ARG A 310 5.78 -16.46 -9.40
N GLN A 311 4.76 -16.03 -10.11
CA GLN A 311 4.24 -16.72 -11.29
C GLN A 311 4.23 -15.75 -12.47
N VAL A 312 4.68 -16.22 -13.63
CA VAL A 312 4.60 -15.46 -14.89
C VAL A 312 3.51 -16.10 -15.75
N SER A 313 2.74 -15.27 -16.44
CA SER A 313 1.75 -15.76 -17.42
C SER A 313 2.43 -16.49 -18.60
N PRO A 314 1.75 -17.39 -19.29
CA PRO A 314 2.34 -18.15 -20.41
C PRO A 314 2.90 -17.27 -21.54
N ASP A 315 2.33 -16.08 -21.74
CA ASP A 315 2.78 -15.08 -22.72
C ASP A 315 3.95 -14.20 -22.22
N GLY A 316 4.40 -14.41 -20.98
CA GLY A 316 5.50 -13.66 -20.37
C GLY A 316 5.17 -12.22 -19.96
N LYS A 317 3.94 -11.74 -20.19
CA LYS A 317 3.59 -10.31 -20.04
C LYS A 317 3.14 -9.92 -18.65
N ARG A 318 2.56 -10.86 -17.86
CA ARG A 318 2.02 -10.60 -16.55
C ARG A 318 2.77 -11.36 -15.47
N VAL A 319 2.97 -10.71 -14.34
CA VAL A 319 3.64 -11.29 -13.15
C VAL A 319 2.65 -11.30 -11.99
N PHE A 320 2.58 -12.40 -11.29
CA PHE A 320 1.67 -12.59 -10.16
C PHE A 320 2.45 -12.94 -8.90
N LEU A 321 2.03 -12.38 -7.77
CA LEU A 321 2.33 -12.87 -6.44
C LEU A 321 1.38 -14.01 -6.10
N ARG A 322 1.90 -15.16 -5.68
CA ARG A 322 1.12 -16.35 -5.36
C ARG A 322 1.74 -17.10 -4.18
N PHE A 323 0.94 -17.40 -3.18
CA PHE A 323 1.32 -18.28 -2.07
C PHE A 323 0.06 -18.85 -1.39
N THR A 324 0.22 -19.79 -0.46
CA THR A 324 -0.87 -20.36 0.34
C THR A 324 -0.64 -20.03 1.81
N GLY A 325 -1.72 -19.83 2.56
CA GLY A 325 -1.66 -19.38 3.96
C GLY A 325 -1.24 -17.92 4.06
N GLU A 326 -0.29 -17.64 4.94
CA GLU A 326 0.32 -16.32 5.08
C GLU A 326 1.79 -16.34 4.66
N LEU A 327 2.27 -15.22 4.18
CA LEU A 327 3.68 -15.02 3.85
C LEU A 327 4.30 -14.06 4.85
N GLN A 328 5.38 -14.47 5.50
CA GLN A 328 6.24 -13.57 6.25
C GLN A 328 7.36 -13.10 5.33
N VAL A 329 7.58 -11.79 5.29
CA VAL A 329 8.69 -11.17 4.55
C VAL A 329 9.59 -10.44 5.53
N ALA A 330 10.87 -10.75 5.47
CA ALA A 330 11.90 -10.05 6.22
C ALA A 330 12.78 -9.25 5.25
N TYR A 331 13.03 -7.99 5.58
CA TYR A 331 13.97 -7.11 4.89
C TYR A 331 15.21 -6.88 5.77
N PHE A 332 16.40 -7.03 5.18
CA PHE A 332 17.67 -6.98 5.90
C PHE A 332 18.50 -5.71 5.61
N GLY A 333 18.06 -4.90 4.65
CA GLY A 333 18.80 -3.73 4.20
C GLY A 333 18.79 -2.57 5.20
N GLU A 334 17.78 -2.51 6.07
CA GLU A 334 17.63 -1.46 7.09
C GLU A 334 17.05 -2.02 8.39
N ALA A 335 17.34 -1.34 9.50
CA ALA A 335 16.66 -1.58 10.78
C ALA A 335 15.23 -1.04 10.73
N PRO A 336 14.30 -1.59 11.52
CA PRO A 336 12.97 -1.00 11.67
C PRO A 336 13.05 0.38 12.33
N ASP A 337 12.05 1.22 12.06
CA ASP A 337 11.87 2.50 12.75
C ASP A 337 11.88 2.27 14.27
N PRO A 338 12.61 3.07 15.07
CA PRO A 338 12.67 2.91 16.53
C PRO A 338 11.31 3.00 17.23
N ARG A 339 10.31 3.62 16.62
CA ARG A 339 8.95 3.71 17.13
C ARG A 339 8.12 2.46 16.89
N TYR A 340 8.55 1.60 15.96
CA TYR A 340 7.82 0.38 15.68
C TYR A 340 7.80 -0.56 16.88
N LYS A 341 6.61 -0.72 17.45
CA LYS A 341 6.35 -1.72 18.50
C LYS A 341 5.67 -2.90 17.83
N ARG A 342 6.38 -4.00 17.74
CA ARG A 342 5.81 -5.22 17.17
C ARG A 342 4.55 -5.63 17.95
N PRO A 343 3.40 -5.83 17.27
CA PRO A 343 2.21 -6.34 17.93
C PRO A 343 2.48 -7.72 18.55
N MET A 344 2.00 -7.93 19.77
CA MET A 344 1.98 -9.29 20.34
C MET A 344 1.01 -10.12 19.53
N SER A 345 1.49 -11.22 18.94
CA SER A 345 0.61 -12.10 18.17
C SER A 345 -0.50 -12.68 19.07
N PRO A 346 -1.78 -12.48 18.74
CA PRO A 346 -2.88 -13.10 19.48
C PRO A 346 -2.85 -14.64 19.39
N LEU A 347 -2.11 -15.21 18.45
CA LEU A 347 -1.98 -16.65 18.19
C LEU A 347 -0.86 -17.32 19.02
N GLY A 348 -0.47 -16.74 20.13
CA GLY A 348 0.59 -17.25 20.99
C GLY A 348 1.97 -16.79 20.57
N ALA A 349 2.81 -16.48 21.54
CA ALA A 349 4.16 -16.00 21.31
C ALA A 349 4.96 -17.03 20.52
N SER A 350 5.21 -16.75 19.24
CA SER A 350 6.32 -17.39 18.55
C SER A 350 7.59 -16.98 19.31
N ARG A 351 8.15 -17.94 20.04
CA ARG A 351 9.37 -17.75 20.87
C ARG A 351 10.65 -17.58 20.04
N THR A 352 10.57 -17.34 18.76
CA THR A 352 11.76 -16.99 17.99
C THR A 352 12.10 -15.53 18.26
N PRO A 353 13.19 -15.24 18.97
CA PRO A 353 13.70 -13.89 19.07
C PRO A 353 14.14 -13.45 17.68
N TYR A 354 13.30 -12.65 17.03
CA TYR A 354 13.75 -11.99 15.81
C TYR A 354 14.83 -10.98 16.19
N PRO A 355 15.99 -11.02 15.53
CA PRO A 355 17.00 -10.01 15.76
C PRO A 355 16.39 -8.63 15.49
N ALA A 356 16.62 -7.71 16.41
CA ALA A 356 16.13 -6.31 16.40
C ALA A 356 16.63 -5.46 15.21
N LYS A 357 17.22 -6.10 14.19
CA LYS A 357 17.92 -5.44 13.08
C LYS A 357 17.25 -5.61 11.72
N ARG A 358 16.01 -6.09 11.66
CA ARG A 358 15.31 -6.31 10.39
C ARG A 358 13.84 -5.96 10.47
N GLN A 359 13.31 -5.40 9.40
CA GLN A 359 11.89 -5.17 9.23
C GLN A 359 11.22 -6.52 8.90
N VAL A 360 10.10 -6.81 9.56
CA VAL A 360 9.34 -8.05 9.33
C VAL A 360 7.88 -7.68 9.11
N SER A 361 7.32 -8.18 8.02
CA SER A 361 5.94 -7.95 7.62
C SER A 361 5.23 -9.24 7.29
N ARG A 362 3.90 -9.23 7.38
CA ARG A 362 3.04 -10.34 6.98
C ARG A 362 2.12 -9.94 5.85
N LEU A 363 1.85 -10.90 4.96
CA LEU A 363 0.91 -10.75 3.86
C LEU A 363 -0.09 -11.89 3.87
N ARG A 364 -1.31 -11.54 3.46
CA ARG A 364 -2.37 -12.48 3.13
C ARG A 364 -2.95 -12.10 1.77
N LEU A 365 -3.18 -13.10 0.93
CA LEU A 365 -3.91 -12.91 -0.34
C LEU A 365 -5.42 -13.02 -0.09
N ALA A 366 -6.19 -12.10 -0.66
CA ALA A 366 -7.65 -12.21 -0.70
C ALA A 366 -8.09 -13.32 -1.66
N ASP A 367 -7.37 -13.45 -2.78
CA ASP A 367 -7.57 -14.47 -3.80
C ASP A 367 -6.37 -15.42 -3.91
N ARG A 368 -6.41 -16.33 -4.89
CA ARG A 368 -5.30 -17.29 -5.11
C ARG A 368 -4.00 -16.63 -5.56
N ARG A 369 -4.07 -15.44 -6.14
CA ARG A 369 -2.93 -14.68 -6.66
C ARG A 369 -3.28 -13.21 -6.84
N ALA A 370 -2.27 -12.35 -6.81
CA ALA A 370 -2.39 -10.91 -7.09
C ALA A 370 -1.46 -10.52 -8.25
N GLU A 371 -1.95 -9.78 -9.23
CA GLU A 371 -1.13 -9.30 -10.36
C GLU A 371 -0.31 -8.08 -9.93
N ILE A 372 1.02 -8.16 -10.17
CA ILE A 372 1.99 -7.13 -9.86
C ILE A 372 2.34 -6.36 -11.13
N GLN A 373 2.28 -5.04 -11.07
CA GLN A 373 2.75 -4.16 -12.13
C GLN A 373 4.26 -3.87 -11.99
N ALA A 374 4.90 -3.46 -13.07
CA ALA A 374 6.35 -3.19 -13.09
C ALA A 374 6.79 -2.05 -12.17
N ASP A 375 5.87 -1.12 -11.87
CA ASP A 375 6.07 0.01 -10.96
C ASP A 375 5.91 -0.37 -9.47
N GLY A 376 5.57 -1.62 -9.16
CA GLY A 376 5.35 -2.12 -7.80
C GLY A 376 3.95 -1.91 -7.28
N SER A 377 3.01 -1.52 -8.12
CA SER A 377 1.59 -1.51 -7.78
C SER A 377 0.95 -2.90 -7.96
N LEU A 378 -0.23 -3.08 -7.38
CA LEU A 378 -1.11 -4.21 -7.65
C LEU A 378 -2.22 -3.78 -8.60
N LEU A 379 -2.56 -4.60 -9.59
CA LEU A 379 -3.69 -4.32 -10.47
C LEU A 379 -5.01 -4.21 -9.68
N ASN A 380 -5.19 -5.04 -8.66
CA ASN A 380 -6.25 -4.89 -7.65
C ASN A 380 -5.59 -4.58 -6.29
N PRO A 381 -5.65 -3.34 -5.78
CA PRO A 381 -5.04 -2.98 -4.49
C PRO A 381 -5.56 -3.80 -3.30
N LEU A 382 -6.80 -4.28 -3.36
CA LEU A 382 -7.44 -5.07 -2.30
C LEU A 382 -7.09 -6.56 -2.35
N ALA A 383 -6.28 -7.00 -3.33
CA ALA A 383 -5.89 -8.40 -3.47
C ALA A 383 -4.92 -8.88 -2.39
N VAL A 384 -4.25 -7.97 -1.67
CA VAL A 384 -3.27 -8.26 -0.63
C VAL A 384 -3.55 -7.43 0.60
N SER A 385 -3.68 -8.07 1.76
CA SER A 385 -3.60 -7.40 3.05
C SER A 385 -2.20 -7.52 3.63
N VAL A 386 -1.72 -6.44 4.25
CA VAL A 386 -0.40 -6.35 4.87
C VAL A 386 -0.53 -6.10 6.37
N GLY A 387 0.40 -6.62 7.14
CA GLY A 387 0.45 -6.43 8.58
C GLY A 387 1.88 -6.32 9.10
N GLU A 388 2.02 -6.15 10.41
CA GLU A 388 3.28 -5.92 11.11
C GLU A 388 3.98 -4.65 10.60
N TYR A 389 5.22 -4.70 10.11
CA TYR A 389 5.98 -3.50 9.76
C TYR A 389 5.32 -2.70 8.62
N TRP A 390 4.86 -3.35 7.54
CA TRP A 390 4.11 -2.66 6.48
C TRP A 390 2.73 -2.14 6.93
N GLY A 391 2.13 -2.77 7.95
CA GLY A 391 0.92 -2.25 8.59
C GLY A 391 1.17 -1.03 9.48
N PHE A 392 2.40 -0.83 9.94
CA PHE A 392 2.84 0.35 10.67
C PHE A 392 3.16 1.52 9.72
N GLU A 393 3.78 1.22 8.56
CA GLU A 393 4.00 2.17 7.47
C GLU A 393 2.64 2.54 6.84
N LYS A 394 2.17 3.74 7.08
CA LYS A 394 0.91 4.29 6.56
C LYS A 394 1.19 5.41 5.55
N ILE A 395 0.28 6.37 5.45
CA ILE A 395 0.40 7.51 4.54
C ILE A 395 1.74 8.27 4.72
N GLY A 396 2.28 8.30 5.94
CA GLY A 396 3.57 8.95 6.22
C GLY A 396 4.77 8.38 5.45
N GLU A 397 4.70 7.12 5.05
CA GLU A 397 5.74 6.43 4.26
C GLU A 397 5.37 6.30 2.78
N PHE A 398 4.19 6.78 2.35
CA PHE A 398 3.74 6.61 0.97
C PHE A 398 4.61 7.38 -0.01
N LEU A 399 5.04 6.65 -1.06
CA LEU A 399 5.71 7.18 -2.22
C LEU A 399 4.86 6.97 -3.48
N PRO A 400 4.91 7.87 -4.44
CA PRO A 400 4.24 7.69 -5.72
C PRO A 400 4.84 6.50 -6.50
N PHE A 401 4.04 5.80 -7.28
CA PHE A 401 4.51 4.64 -8.05
C PHE A 401 5.48 5.00 -9.19
N ASP A 402 5.60 6.26 -9.54
CA ASP A 402 6.62 6.76 -10.45
C ASP A 402 7.93 7.14 -9.74
N TYR A 403 8.01 7.08 -8.39
CA TYR A 403 9.27 7.25 -7.68
C TYR A 403 10.32 6.24 -8.15
N THR A 404 11.50 6.74 -8.48
CA THR A 404 12.64 5.90 -8.89
C THR A 404 13.81 6.16 -7.95
N PRO A 405 14.28 5.14 -7.20
CA PRO A 405 15.43 5.31 -6.33
C PRO A 405 16.70 5.58 -7.16
N PRO A 406 17.69 6.33 -6.63
CA PRO A 406 18.97 6.58 -7.29
C PRO A 406 19.68 5.26 -7.68
N ALA A 407 20.32 5.25 -8.85
CA ALA A 407 20.95 4.03 -9.43
C ALA A 407 21.98 3.35 -8.50
N ALA A 408 22.70 4.11 -7.68
CA ALA A 408 23.65 3.58 -6.69
C ALA A 408 22.99 2.79 -5.55
N ALA A 409 21.70 3.03 -5.29
CA ALA A 409 20.95 2.35 -4.23
C ALA A 409 20.38 0.99 -4.68
N SER A 410 20.32 0.71 -5.97
CA SER A 410 19.87 -0.55 -6.54
C SER A 410 20.95 -1.63 -6.64
N ALA A 411 22.21 -1.27 -6.42
CA ALA A 411 23.34 -2.18 -6.35
C ALA A 411 23.69 -2.45 -4.89
N ALA A 412 23.05 -3.46 -4.26
CA ALA A 412 23.51 -3.96 -2.99
C ALA A 412 24.95 -4.52 -3.16
N PRO A 413 25.88 -4.19 -2.25
CA PRO A 413 27.22 -4.80 -2.31
C PRO A 413 27.06 -6.32 -2.17
N ALA A 414 27.63 -7.06 -3.12
CA ALA A 414 27.75 -8.50 -3.02
C ALA A 414 28.49 -8.82 -1.70
N ARG A 415 27.77 -9.28 -0.68
CA ARG A 415 28.38 -9.77 0.55
C ARG A 415 29.19 -11.01 0.16
N GLY A 416 30.49 -10.87 0.25
CA GLY A 416 31.44 -11.97 0.16
C GLY A 416 31.00 -13.12 1.10
N LYS A 417 31.32 -14.31 0.67
CA LYS A 417 31.01 -15.63 1.23
C LYS A 417 31.22 -15.75 2.73
#